data_19dae1eee32302a719c818a5a1f6d688
#
_entry.id   19dae1eee32302a719c818a5a1f6d688
#
_cell.length_a   1.000
_cell.length_b   1.000
_cell.length_c   1.000
_cell.angle_alpha   90.00
_cell.angle_beta   90.00
_cell.angle_gamma   90.00
#
_symmetry.space_group_name_H-M   'P 1'
#
loop_
_entity.id
_entity.type
_entity.pdbx_description
1 polymer ?
#
loop_
_entity_poly.entity_id
_entity_poly.type
_entity_poly.pdbx_seq_one_letter_code
_entity_poly.pdbx_strand_id
1 'polypeptide(L)'
;MRLPGMGKWLLPVVLALVVTGCGQPRELSEEQRTALEQRVQARWLALVDRDFGRVWEYSTPDYRRNFPKHLYIHKFSYAVKWELTGVKVLDYDARAAVASVAVRVMSEPTKFTSTASRAIGAVPVTIHEKWIFIDGEWWFSTNY
;
A
#
# COMPACT_ATOMS: atom_id res chain seq x y z
N MET A 1 60.32 -41.35 -44.01
CA MET A 1 59.71 -41.33 -42.61
C MET A 1 59.06 -40.00 -42.37
N ARG A 2 57.76 -39.96 -42.48
CA ARG A 2 56.98 -38.73 -42.36
C ARG A 2 56.11 -38.84 -41.14
N LEU A 3 56.23 -37.88 -40.20
CA LEU A 3 55.35 -37.72 -39.04
C LEU A 3 54.10 -36.94 -39.45
N PRO A 4 52.91 -37.37 -39.07
CA PRO A 4 51.69 -36.60 -39.34
C PRO A 4 51.43 -35.60 -38.24
N GLY A 5 50.94 -34.45 -38.67
CA GLY A 5 50.67 -33.25 -37.88
C GLY A 5 49.61 -33.39 -36.81
N MET A 6 49.89 -32.73 -35.72
CA MET A 6 48.97 -32.52 -34.63
C MET A 6 47.95 -31.46 -35.00
N GLY A 7 46.71 -31.88 -35.26
CA GLY A 7 45.58 -30.96 -35.44
C GLY A 7 45.15 -30.37 -34.09
N LYS A 8 45.28 -29.06 -33.95
CA LYS A 8 44.73 -28.30 -32.81
C LYS A 8 43.21 -28.19 -32.95
N TRP A 9 42.50 -28.92 -32.13
CA TRP A 9 41.07 -28.74 -31.95
C TRP A 9 40.82 -27.51 -31.07
N LEU A 10 40.38 -26.41 -31.70
CA LEU A 10 39.83 -25.25 -31.02
C LEU A 10 38.36 -25.52 -30.74
N LEU A 11 38.03 -25.82 -29.47
CA LEU A 11 36.66 -25.86 -28.97
C LEU A 11 36.18 -24.42 -28.80
N PRO A 12 35.08 -24.02 -29.46
CA PRO A 12 34.47 -22.72 -29.14
C PRO A 12 33.76 -22.80 -27.79
N VAL A 13 34.22 -22.03 -26.82
CA VAL A 13 33.51 -21.77 -25.57
C VAL A 13 32.31 -20.88 -25.91
N VAL A 14 31.13 -21.48 -25.98
CA VAL A 14 29.88 -20.73 -26.08
C VAL A 14 29.58 -20.17 -24.68
N LEU A 15 29.90 -18.91 -24.50
CA LEU A 15 29.51 -18.13 -23.30
C LEU A 15 28.00 -17.86 -23.38
N ALA A 16 27.19 -18.68 -22.72
CA ALA A 16 25.76 -18.45 -22.60
C ALA A 16 25.53 -17.26 -21.63
N LEU A 17 25.25 -16.09 -22.20
CA LEU A 17 24.74 -14.92 -21.46
C LEU A 17 23.36 -15.25 -20.93
N VAL A 18 23.25 -15.65 -19.67
CA VAL A 18 21.99 -15.74 -18.94
C VAL A 18 21.54 -14.31 -18.64
N VAL A 19 20.71 -13.75 -19.50
CA VAL A 19 20.00 -12.51 -19.23
C VAL A 19 18.89 -12.83 -18.23
N THR A 20 19.18 -12.73 -16.95
CA THR A 20 18.16 -12.69 -15.89
C THR A 20 17.42 -11.37 -16.05
N GLY A 21 16.36 -11.39 -16.87
CA GLY A 21 15.43 -10.28 -16.93
C GLY A 21 14.76 -10.11 -15.57
N CYS A 22 15.16 -9.07 -14.83
CA CYS A 22 14.39 -8.56 -13.68
C CYS A 22 13.08 -7.98 -14.20
N GLY A 23 12.15 -8.84 -14.60
CA GLY A 23 10.75 -8.44 -14.77
C GLY A 23 10.18 -8.17 -13.41
N GLN A 24 9.76 -6.93 -13.13
CA GLN A 24 8.98 -6.66 -11.92
C GLN A 24 7.75 -7.57 -11.93
N PRO A 25 7.42 -8.21 -10.80
CA PRO A 25 6.26 -9.08 -10.72
C PRO A 25 5.00 -8.25 -11.05
N ARG A 26 4.19 -8.74 -11.98
CA ARG A 26 2.92 -8.09 -12.37
C ARG A 26 1.86 -8.17 -11.28
N GLU A 27 2.08 -9.02 -10.31
CA GLU A 27 1.17 -9.26 -9.19
C GLU A 27 1.93 -9.14 -7.87
N LEU A 28 1.22 -8.78 -6.81
CA LEU A 28 1.76 -8.80 -5.46
C LEU A 28 2.07 -10.24 -5.05
N SER A 29 3.25 -10.46 -4.45
CA SER A 29 3.50 -11.70 -3.72
C SER A 29 2.56 -11.79 -2.51
N GLU A 30 2.31 -12.99 -2.00
CA GLU A 30 1.50 -13.18 -0.78
C GLU A 30 2.09 -12.43 0.43
N GLU A 31 3.42 -12.38 0.53
CA GLU A 31 4.12 -11.62 1.57
C GLU A 31 3.84 -10.11 1.44
N GLN A 32 3.96 -9.54 0.23
CA GLN A 32 3.69 -8.13 -0.03
C GLN A 32 2.21 -7.80 0.21
N ARG A 33 1.29 -8.69 -0.17
CA ARG A 33 -0.14 -8.55 0.07
C ARG A 33 -0.43 -8.52 1.56
N THR A 34 0.10 -9.47 2.30
CA THR A 34 -0.07 -9.55 3.76
C THR A 34 0.49 -8.32 4.46
N ALA A 35 1.69 -7.87 4.06
CA ALA A 35 2.30 -6.66 4.61
C ALA A 35 1.45 -5.42 4.34
N LEU A 36 0.88 -5.29 3.13
CA LEU A 36 -0.03 -4.20 2.78
C LEU A 36 -1.29 -4.24 3.66
N GLU A 37 -1.97 -5.38 3.74
CA GLU A 37 -3.21 -5.53 4.51
C GLU A 37 -2.99 -5.21 6.00
N GLN A 38 -1.91 -5.69 6.58
CA GLN A 38 -1.53 -5.38 7.97
C GLN A 38 -1.30 -3.87 8.17
N ARG A 39 -0.63 -3.21 7.22
CA ARG A 39 -0.33 -1.79 7.31
C ARG A 39 -1.59 -0.93 7.15
N VAL A 40 -2.48 -1.29 6.23
CA VAL A 40 -3.81 -0.66 6.07
C VAL A 40 -4.62 -0.80 7.36
N GLN A 41 -4.68 -2.02 7.91
CA GLN A 41 -5.39 -2.31 9.14
C GLN A 41 -4.85 -1.49 10.32
N ALA A 42 -3.53 -1.44 10.49
CA ALA A 42 -2.90 -0.69 11.57
C ALA A 42 -3.20 0.82 11.48
N ARG A 43 -3.19 1.39 10.26
CA ARG A 43 -3.59 2.79 10.03
C ARG A 43 -5.06 3.03 10.41
N TRP A 44 -5.96 2.12 10.03
CA TRP A 44 -7.37 2.26 10.34
C TRP A 44 -7.68 2.07 11.83
N LEU A 45 -6.96 1.18 12.53
CA LEU A 45 -7.06 1.09 13.98
C LEU A 45 -6.64 2.40 14.66
N ALA A 46 -5.57 3.04 14.18
CA ALA A 46 -5.19 4.37 14.67
C ALA A 46 -6.27 5.44 14.40
N LEU A 47 -6.99 5.37 13.26
CA LEU A 47 -8.14 6.23 12.98
C LEU A 47 -9.31 5.98 13.94
N VAL A 48 -9.62 4.72 14.22
CA VAL A 48 -10.65 4.30 15.19
C VAL A 48 -10.33 4.83 16.58
N ASP A 49 -9.07 4.73 16.99
CA ASP A 49 -8.57 5.21 18.28
C ASP A 49 -8.40 6.75 18.33
N ARG A 50 -8.61 7.43 17.19
CA ARG A 50 -8.39 8.87 17.04
C ARG A 50 -6.96 9.32 17.32
N ASP A 51 -6.00 8.43 17.15
CA ASP A 51 -4.57 8.74 17.16
C ASP A 51 -4.13 9.27 15.78
N PHE A 52 -4.58 10.47 15.45
CA PHE A 52 -4.31 11.10 14.16
C PHE A 52 -2.83 11.40 13.94
N GLY A 53 -2.08 11.52 15.02
CA GLY A 53 -0.62 11.64 14.95
C GLY A 53 0.02 10.38 14.41
N ARG A 54 -0.43 9.21 14.84
CA ARG A 54 -0.01 7.91 14.31
C ARG A 54 -0.52 7.69 12.88
N VAL A 55 -1.74 8.11 12.57
CA VAL A 55 -2.27 8.06 11.20
C VAL A 55 -1.37 8.81 10.21
N TRP A 56 -0.85 9.97 10.59
CA TRP A 56 0.10 10.75 9.79
C TRP A 56 1.39 9.96 9.45
N GLU A 57 1.84 9.10 10.33
CA GLU A 57 3.06 8.30 10.14
C GLU A 57 2.95 7.30 8.98
N TYR A 58 1.74 6.94 8.56
CA TYR A 58 1.50 6.08 7.39
C TYR A 58 1.49 6.83 6.05
N SER A 59 1.48 8.15 6.07
CA SER A 59 1.58 8.97 4.85
C SER A 59 2.96 8.86 4.22
N THR A 60 3.05 9.08 2.91
CA THR A 60 4.33 9.01 2.19
C THR A 60 5.40 9.91 2.83
N PRO A 61 6.70 9.55 2.73
CA PRO A 61 7.78 10.40 3.24
C PRO A 61 7.75 11.82 2.70
N ASP A 62 7.42 11.98 1.41
CA ASP A 62 7.27 13.31 0.77
C ASP A 62 6.14 14.13 1.40
N TYR A 63 4.98 13.52 1.60
CA TYR A 63 3.87 14.21 2.26
C TYR A 63 4.27 14.69 3.64
N ARG A 64 4.92 13.84 4.44
CA ARG A 64 5.35 14.19 5.80
C ARG A 64 6.39 15.30 5.87
N ARG A 65 7.28 15.41 4.85
CA ARG A 65 8.24 16.52 4.76
C ARG A 65 7.56 17.85 4.50
N ASN A 66 6.51 17.84 3.67
CA ASN A 66 5.84 19.05 3.21
C ASN A 66 4.63 19.43 4.08
N PHE A 67 4.06 18.47 4.82
CA PHE A 67 2.88 18.69 5.64
C PHE A 67 3.13 18.24 7.10
N PRO A 68 3.42 19.19 8.00
CA PRO A 68 3.76 18.90 9.39
C PRO A 68 2.63 18.18 10.14
N LYS A 69 3.02 17.29 11.07
CA LYS A 69 2.12 16.45 11.86
C LYS A 69 1.02 17.24 12.60
N HIS A 70 1.38 18.39 13.18
CA HIS A 70 0.40 19.21 13.93
C HIS A 70 -0.70 19.76 13.02
N LEU A 71 -0.39 20.16 11.77
CA LEU A 71 -1.39 20.61 10.81
C LEU A 71 -2.27 19.45 10.33
N TYR A 72 -1.69 18.26 10.19
CA TYR A 72 -2.44 17.06 9.81
C TYR A 72 -3.51 16.70 10.86
N ILE A 73 -3.15 16.71 12.13
CA ILE A 73 -4.07 16.39 13.24
C ILE A 73 -5.28 17.31 13.23
N HIS A 74 -5.11 18.59 12.92
CA HIS A 74 -6.19 19.57 12.88
C HIS A 74 -7.19 19.40 11.73
N LYS A 75 -6.86 18.59 10.71
CA LYS A 75 -7.79 18.29 9.59
C LYS A 75 -8.94 17.38 9.99
N PHE A 76 -8.82 16.63 11.06
CA PHE A 76 -9.80 15.62 11.42
C PHE A 76 -10.94 16.19 12.23
N SER A 77 -12.16 15.71 11.90
CA SER A 77 -13.37 15.99 12.67
C SER A 77 -13.67 14.82 13.61
N TYR A 78 -14.07 15.13 14.82
CA TYR A 78 -14.59 14.16 15.78
C TYR A 78 -16.09 13.86 15.59
N ALA A 79 -16.66 14.30 14.47
CA ALA A 79 -18.09 14.16 14.19
C ALA A 79 -18.52 12.75 13.76
N VAL A 80 -17.57 11.87 13.51
CA VAL A 80 -17.81 10.50 13.08
C VAL A 80 -17.02 9.52 13.94
N LYS A 81 -17.65 8.41 14.30
CA LYS A 81 -17.02 7.23 14.89
C LYS A 81 -16.90 6.17 13.80
N TRP A 82 -15.76 5.53 13.75
CA TRP A 82 -15.46 4.47 12.80
C TRP A 82 -15.30 3.13 13.50
N GLU A 83 -15.71 2.05 12.84
CA GLU A 83 -15.38 0.69 13.22
C GLU A 83 -14.89 -0.03 11.97
N LEU A 84 -13.67 -0.58 12.00
CA LEU A 84 -13.10 -1.33 10.89
C LEU A 84 -13.74 -2.71 10.78
N THR A 85 -14.32 -3.04 9.63
CA THR A 85 -15.00 -4.33 9.39
C THR A 85 -14.31 -5.18 8.34
N GLY A 86 -13.39 -4.63 7.54
CA GLY A 86 -12.63 -5.42 6.59
C GLY A 86 -11.69 -4.61 5.70
N VAL A 87 -10.66 -5.28 5.21
CA VAL A 87 -9.68 -4.77 4.26
C VAL A 87 -9.59 -5.75 3.10
N LYS A 88 -9.53 -5.26 1.87
CA LYS A 88 -9.35 -6.07 0.67
C LYS A 88 -8.48 -5.34 -0.34
N VAL A 89 -7.38 -5.95 -0.76
CA VAL A 89 -6.60 -5.48 -1.91
C VAL A 89 -7.39 -5.78 -3.17
N LEU A 90 -7.61 -4.75 -4.00
CA LEU A 90 -8.40 -4.84 -5.23
C LEU A 90 -7.54 -5.05 -6.46
N ASP A 91 -6.46 -4.25 -6.57
CA ASP A 91 -5.60 -4.20 -7.73
C ASP A 91 -4.20 -3.70 -7.38
N TYR A 92 -3.23 -4.00 -8.25
CA TYR A 92 -1.85 -3.55 -8.12
C TYR A 92 -1.26 -3.16 -9.49
N ASP A 93 -0.89 -1.89 -9.62
CA ASP A 93 -0.10 -1.42 -10.75
C ASP A 93 1.40 -1.57 -10.45
N ALA A 94 2.02 -2.59 -11.03
CA ALA A 94 3.44 -2.87 -10.82
C ALA A 94 4.37 -1.80 -11.41
N ARG A 95 3.93 -1.02 -12.40
CA ARG A 95 4.74 0.05 -13.01
C ARG A 95 4.81 1.26 -12.10
N ALA A 96 3.69 1.61 -11.52
CA ALA A 96 3.59 2.72 -10.57
C ALA A 96 3.92 2.31 -9.13
N ALA A 97 4.03 1.01 -8.85
CA ALA A 97 4.15 0.43 -7.52
C ALA A 97 2.99 0.87 -6.61
N VAL A 98 1.77 0.93 -7.14
CA VAL A 98 0.57 1.41 -6.45
C VAL A 98 -0.47 0.30 -6.33
N ALA A 99 -0.93 0.05 -5.11
CA ALA A 99 -2.04 -0.83 -4.83
C ALA A 99 -3.32 -0.03 -4.55
N SER A 100 -4.46 -0.55 -5.04
CA SER A 100 -5.79 -0.08 -4.70
C SER A 100 -6.39 -1.00 -3.63
N VAL A 101 -6.89 -0.42 -2.55
CA VAL A 101 -7.42 -1.16 -1.40
C VAL A 101 -8.83 -0.68 -1.09
N ALA A 102 -9.77 -1.61 -0.91
CA ALA A 102 -11.08 -1.32 -0.35
C ALA A 102 -11.08 -1.57 1.15
N VAL A 103 -11.45 -0.56 1.92
CA VAL A 103 -11.61 -0.63 3.36
C VAL A 103 -13.08 -0.51 3.71
N ARG A 104 -13.63 -1.48 4.39
CA ARG A 104 -15.02 -1.50 4.86
C ARG A 104 -15.07 -1.09 6.30
N VAL A 105 -15.93 -0.15 6.60
CA VAL A 105 -16.12 0.40 7.95
C VAL A 105 -17.60 0.59 8.25
N MET A 106 -17.94 0.56 9.52
CA MET A 106 -19.18 1.16 10.01
C MET A 106 -18.89 2.62 10.35
N SER A 107 -19.71 3.52 9.86
CA SER A 107 -19.63 4.97 10.07
C SER A 107 -20.83 5.43 10.89
N GLU A 108 -20.59 5.97 12.07
CA GLU A 108 -21.62 6.46 12.97
C GLU A 108 -21.42 7.95 13.25
N PRO A 109 -22.34 8.82 12.84
CA PRO A 109 -22.31 10.24 13.22
C PRO A 109 -22.36 10.41 14.73
N THR A 110 -21.52 11.28 15.30
CA THR A 110 -21.54 11.62 16.73
C THR A 110 -22.22 12.96 17.02
N LYS A 111 -22.48 13.75 15.97
CA LYS A 111 -23.21 15.02 16.05
C LYS A 111 -24.48 14.92 15.20
N PHE A 112 -25.60 15.25 15.82
CA PHE A 112 -26.92 15.15 15.18
C PHE A 112 -27.53 16.55 15.08
N THR A 113 -28.06 16.89 13.90
CA THR A 113 -28.75 18.16 13.64
C THR A 113 -30.26 18.02 13.73
N SER A 114 -30.79 16.80 13.77
CA SER A 114 -32.23 16.49 13.84
C SER A 114 -32.48 15.13 14.48
N THR A 115 -33.74 14.88 14.90
CA THR A 115 -34.19 13.56 15.39
C THR A 115 -34.06 12.50 14.30
N ALA A 116 -34.29 12.85 13.03
CA ALA A 116 -34.15 11.95 11.91
C ALA A 116 -32.70 11.52 11.69
N SER A 117 -31.72 12.45 11.83
CA SER A 117 -30.29 12.11 11.70
C SER A 117 -29.80 11.19 12.82
N ARG A 118 -30.39 11.29 14.01
CA ARG A 118 -30.11 10.40 15.14
C ARG A 118 -30.61 8.97 14.90
N ALA A 119 -31.72 8.82 14.17
CA ALA A 119 -32.30 7.51 13.88
C ALA A 119 -31.51 6.68 12.85
N ILE A 120 -30.61 7.30 12.09
CA ILE A 120 -29.82 6.60 11.06
C ILE A 120 -28.84 5.60 11.69
N GLY A 121 -28.22 5.94 12.81
CA GLY A 121 -27.25 5.08 13.48
C GLY A 121 -25.96 4.85 12.67
N ALA A 122 -25.33 3.69 12.88
CA ALA A 122 -24.13 3.28 12.15
C ALA A 122 -24.50 2.72 10.78
N VAL A 123 -23.83 3.17 9.72
CA VAL A 123 -24.01 2.71 8.34
C VAL A 123 -22.74 2.12 7.77
N PRO A 124 -22.81 1.04 6.95
CA PRO A 124 -21.64 0.49 6.29
C PRO A 124 -21.18 1.41 5.16
N VAL A 125 -19.86 1.67 5.11
CA VAL A 125 -19.22 2.46 4.07
C VAL A 125 -18.00 1.71 3.55
N THR A 126 -17.76 1.77 2.24
CA THR A 126 -16.53 1.29 1.62
C THR A 126 -15.71 2.48 1.16
N ILE A 127 -14.48 2.57 1.63
CA ILE A 127 -13.52 3.61 1.30
C ILE A 127 -12.43 3.00 0.42
N HIS A 128 -12.13 3.64 -0.71
CA HIS A 128 -11.08 3.21 -1.61
C HIS A 128 -9.83 4.04 -1.35
N GLU A 129 -8.73 3.35 -1.07
CA GLU A 129 -7.43 3.95 -0.77
C GLU A 129 -6.40 3.52 -1.81
N LYS A 130 -5.41 4.39 -2.03
CA LYS A 130 -4.20 4.06 -2.78
C LYS A 130 -3.01 3.97 -1.83
N TRP A 131 -2.23 2.91 -2.02
CA TRP A 131 -1.02 2.66 -1.25
C TRP A 131 0.16 2.52 -2.20
N ILE A 132 1.26 3.19 -1.91
CA ILE A 132 2.46 3.22 -2.74
C ILE A 132 3.56 2.43 -2.04
N PHE A 133 4.23 1.56 -2.78
CA PHE A 133 5.38 0.82 -2.29
C PHE A 133 6.66 1.63 -2.56
N ILE A 134 7.33 2.09 -1.50
CA ILE A 134 8.56 2.91 -1.57
C ILE A 134 9.57 2.32 -0.59
N ASP A 135 10.78 2.02 -1.06
CA ASP A 135 11.91 1.56 -0.24
C ASP A 135 11.57 0.36 0.68
N GLY A 136 10.79 -0.59 0.15
CA GLY A 136 10.43 -1.81 0.88
C GLY A 136 9.22 -1.69 1.80
N GLU A 137 8.55 -0.54 1.85
CA GLU A 137 7.39 -0.29 2.70
C GLU A 137 6.19 0.25 1.92
N TRP A 138 4.98 -0.02 2.45
CA TRP A 138 3.72 0.52 1.94
C TRP A 138 3.36 1.83 2.63
N TRP A 139 3.02 2.85 1.84
CA TRP A 139 2.66 4.18 2.30
C TRP A 139 1.30 4.60 1.77
N PHE A 140 0.49 5.17 2.64
CA PHE A 140 -0.80 5.73 2.24
C PHE A 140 -0.60 6.94 1.34
N SER A 141 -1.19 6.90 0.14
CA SER A 141 -1.21 8.04 -0.78
C SER A 141 -2.28 9.02 -0.35
N THR A 142 -1.85 10.12 0.24
CA THR A 142 -2.75 11.23 0.56
C THR A 142 -3.09 11.94 -0.74
N ASN A 143 -4.34 11.88 -1.20
CA ASN A 143 -4.79 12.71 -2.30
C ASN A 143 -4.85 14.17 -1.79
N TYR A 144 -4.21 15.07 -2.51
CA TYR A 144 -4.31 16.52 -2.30
C TYR A 144 -5.63 17.04 -2.81
#